data_0c0037af9cd9999c974fd23263130463
#
_entry.id   0c0037af9cd9999c974fd23263130463
#
_cell.length_a   1.000
_cell.length_b   1.000
_cell.length_c   1.000
_cell.angle_alpha   90.00
_cell.angle_beta   90.00
_cell.angle_gamma   90.00
#
_symmetry.space_group_name_H-M   'P 1'
#
loop_
_entity.id
_entity.type
_entity.pdbx_description
1 polymer ?
#
loop_
_entity_poly.entity_id
_entity_poly.type
_entity_poly.pdbx_seq_one_letter_code
_entity_poly.pdbx_strand_id
1 'polypeptide(L)'
;MGVAVSSIGLATAQGSAAMISDSAALRAPEHWPWPVNGWSTSQRCRPAVGVSSSLNGIARWQALVQLALKDCFGDQAPSPKTPIFIGSCNGSAGDFNAESWSAAFDSAALLEGTAWAGQHLPVFSSSCNSGMHALYAARQVLMSGQADEVLVLAADILSRSNQDNFEVLRVLTDSPMLPWQPTSTGFILGEAAVALKLVREKDGIARTRLTGPELANELTRDDGLQRVLERLAMSMSKSMANPQLLLGQGTGPIANNESELAAFQHIVARDVPLATSLVHFGHTLGASGLLAVALAALIQRTPEALATLVMPTAYASDGRPLNVRSTGKNSLSNNAIEIGNVLVSCRALNGSCAAAIVGNADMTCVQQDRSRNQDQRPEKAWHAPAPTGPLMNVLLRRLADEAARHRPVDPPDVLLVRLEEPLAPPPEARIGDRLLPSAVLEMTPGFVSQLIARCWGFAGPALCLVGNPNVSDAAGDLGGALDDPGLVMAQIDLRGTGDKREVVWNN
;
A
#
# COMPACT_ATOMS: atom_id res chain seq x y z
N MET A 1 6.81 -2.10 -23.61
CA MET A 1 5.40 -1.79 -23.24
C MET A 1 5.41 -1.15 -21.86
N GLY A 2 4.60 -0.12 -21.64
CA GLY A 2 4.48 0.58 -20.38
C GLY A 2 3.07 0.50 -19.81
N VAL A 3 2.91 0.94 -18.57
CA VAL A 3 1.63 1.10 -17.90
C VAL A 3 1.43 2.57 -17.57
N ALA A 4 0.22 3.07 -17.79
CA ALA A 4 -0.13 4.44 -17.52
C ALA A 4 -1.37 4.56 -16.64
N VAL A 5 -1.41 5.62 -15.85
CA VAL A 5 -2.59 6.03 -15.08
C VAL A 5 -3.50 6.83 -16.01
N SER A 6 -4.67 6.31 -16.35
CA SER A 6 -5.64 6.97 -17.22
C SER A 6 -6.65 7.81 -16.44
N SER A 7 -7.12 7.32 -15.30
CA SER A 7 -8.07 8.04 -14.45
C SER A 7 -7.76 7.83 -12.97
N ILE A 8 -8.18 8.77 -12.14
CA ILE A 8 -7.96 8.81 -10.71
C ILE A 8 -9.27 9.18 -10.03
N GLY A 9 -9.64 8.44 -9.01
CA GLY A 9 -10.77 8.78 -8.15
C GLY A 9 -10.38 8.66 -6.69
N LEU A 10 -10.77 9.65 -5.90
CA LEU A 10 -10.41 9.77 -4.50
C LEU A 10 -11.64 10.05 -3.63
N ALA A 11 -11.70 9.39 -2.49
CA ALA A 11 -12.55 9.76 -1.36
C ALA A 11 -11.64 9.86 -0.13
N THR A 12 -11.32 11.09 0.28
CA THR A 12 -10.30 11.35 1.30
C THR A 12 -10.72 12.49 2.23
N ALA A 13 -9.92 12.77 3.25
CA ALA A 13 -10.09 13.92 4.14
C ALA A 13 -10.03 15.28 3.40
N GLN A 14 -9.39 15.33 2.23
CA GLN A 14 -9.33 16.50 1.35
C GLN A 14 -10.36 16.45 0.21
N GLY A 15 -11.22 15.41 0.17
CA GLY A 15 -12.24 15.21 -0.83
C GLY A 15 -11.77 14.43 -2.05
N SER A 16 -12.30 14.77 -3.22
CA SER A 16 -12.04 14.12 -4.51
C SER A 16 -10.74 14.57 -5.16
N ALA A 17 -10.33 13.90 -6.26
CA ALA A 17 -9.18 14.30 -7.06
C ALA A 17 -9.32 15.72 -7.62
N ALA A 18 -10.53 16.11 -8.05
CA ALA A 18 -10.80 17.46 -8.53
C ALA A 18 -10.63 18.51 -7.43
N MET A 19 -11.08 18.24 -6.20
CA MET A 19 -10.90 19.14 -5.06
C MET A 19 -9.43 19.29 -4.67
N ILE A 20 -8.65 18.22 -4.73
CA ILE A 20 -7.22 18.26 -4.43
C ILE A 20 -6.45 19.03 -5.51
N SER A 21 -6.89 18.94 -6.75
CA SER A 21 -6.30 19.67 -7.88
C SER A 21 -6.56 21.19 -7.79
N ASP A 22 -7.62 21.62 -7.09
CA ASP A 22 -7.90 23.02 -6.80
C ASP A 22 -7.28 23.40 -5.45
N SER A 23 -6.08 24.00 -5.51
CA SER A 23 -5.34 24.39 -4.31
C SER A 23 -6.09 25.36 -3.38
N ALA A 24 -7.05 26.14 -3.90
CA ALA A 24 -7.88 27.02 -3.12
C ALA A 24 -8.94 26.29 -2.27
N ALA A 25 -9.27 25.06 -2.67
CA ALA A 25 -10.25 24.23 -1.96
C ALA A 25 -9.65 23.41 -0.81
N LEU A 26 -8.30 23.43 -0.65
CA LEU A 26 -7.63 22.65 0.37
C LEU A 26 -7.99 23.12 1.77
N ARG A 27 -8.46 22.18 2.56
CA ARG A 27 -8.81 22.45 3.95
C ARG A 27 -7.54 22.48 4.81
N ALA A 28 -7.45 23.46 5.68
CA ALA A 28 -6.47 23.43 6.75
C ALA A 28 -6.57 22.09 7.50
N PRO A 29 -5.46 21.52 8.00
CA PRO A 29 -5.49 20.28 8.76
C PRO A 29 -6.21 20.52 10.09
N GLU A 30 -7.54 20.58 10.05
CA GLU A 30 -8.37 20.76 11.22
C GLU A 30 -8.40 19.49 12.05
N HIS A 31 -8.49 19.64 13.35
CA HIS A 31 -8.68 18.55 14.27
C HIS A 31 -10.16 18.18 14.29
N TRP A 32 -10.48 17.07 13.71
CA TRP A 32 -11.85 16.62 13.64
C TRP A 32 -12.11 15.64 14.79
N PRO A 33 -13.18 15.80 15.56
CA PRO A 33 -13.57 14.80 16.53
C PRO A 33 -13.87 13.48 15.79
N TRP A 34 -13.58 12.38 16.44
CA TRP A 34 -13.89 11.05 15.90
C TRP A 34 -15.39 10.95 15.60
N PRO A 35 -15.79 10.46 14.43
CA PRO A 35 -17.19 10.50 14.00
C PRO A 35 -18.11 9.50 14.69
N VAL A 36 -17.63 8.63 15.58
CA VAL A 36 -18.39 7.51 16.14
C VAL A 36 -18.79 7.78 17.59
N ASN A 37 -20.07 7.63 17.92
CA ASN A 37 -20.58 7.80 19.29
C ASN A 37 -19.92 6.83 20.29
N GLY A 38 -19.45 7.35 21.41
CA GLY A 38 -18.89 6.57 22.52
C GLY A 38 -17.36 6.53 22.60
N TRP A 39 -16.67 7.38 21.84
CA TRP A 39 -15.20 7.43 21.78
C TRP A 39 -14.65 8.68 22.48
N SER A 40 -13.40 8.57 22.95
CA SER A 40 -12.71 9.71 23.53
C SER A 40 -12.58 10.81 22.47
N THR A 41 -13.18 11.98 22.75
CA THR A 41 -13.15 13.16 21.89
C THR A 41 -11.76 13.81 21.78
N SER A 42 -10.75 13.27 22.48
CA SER A 42 -9.40 13.82 22.51
C SER A 42 -8.53 13.36 21.32
N GLN A 43 -8.91 12.30 20.63
CA GLN A 43 -8.09 11.78 19.56
C GLN A 43 -8.42 12.40 18.21
N ARG A 44 -7.37 12.76 17.49
CA ARG A 44 -7.43 13.38 16.18
C ARG A 44 -7.53 12.34 15.09
N CYS A 45 -8.35 12.58 14.08
CA CYS A 45 -8.44 11.72 12.89
C CYS A 45 -8.73 12.56 11.64
N ARG A 46 -8.62 11.94 10.48
CA ARG A 46 -8.88 12.54 9.16
C ARG A 46 -9.97 11.77 8.44
N PRO A 47 -11.26 11.98 8.75
CA PRO A 47 -12.37 11.33 8.06
C PRO A 47 -12.52 11.89 6.65
N ALA A 48 -12.98 11.02 5.72
CA ALA A 48 -13.23 11.41 4.35
C ALA A 48 -14.42 12.37 4.22
N VAL A 49 -14.26 13.35 3.34
CA VAL A 49 -15.33 14.33 3.02
C VAL A 49 -16.47 13.62 2.29
N GLY A 50 -17.69 13.97 2.67
CA GLY A 50 -18.90 13.43 2.03
C GLY A 50 -19.35 12.07 2.57
N VAL A 51 -18.62 11.46 3.51
CA VAL A 51 -19.04 10.25 4.20
C VAL A 51 -19.71 10.62 5.52
N SER A 52 -20.94 10.13 5.72
CA SER A 52 -21.68 10.43 6.96
C SER A 52 -20.97 9.84 8.18
N SER A 53 -20.91 10.61 9.26
CA SER A 53 -20.37 10.16 10.55
C SER A 53 -21.19 9.05 11.21
N SER A 54 -22.45 8.85 10.79
CA SER A 54 -23.31 7.78 11.29
C SER A 54 -22.99 6.41 10.67
N LEU A 55 -22.27 6.36 9.55
CA LEU A 55 -21.91 5.10 8.88
C LEU A 55 -20.71 4.45 9.57
N ASN A 56 -20.77 3.13 9.70
CA ASN A 56 -19.71 2.30 10.26
C ASN A 56 -19.58 0.98 9.48
N GLY A 57 -18.46 0.30 9.66
CA GLY A 57 -18.22 -1.02 9.06
C GLY A 57 -18.41 -1.00 7.55
N ILE A 58 -19.12 -2.00 7.04
CA ILE A 58 -19.30 -2.19 5.60
C ILE A 58 -20.03 -1.02 4.91
N ALA A 59 -21.02 -0.41 5.57
CA ALA A 59 -21.73 0.73 4.99
C ALA A 59 -20.81 1.95 4.80
N ARG A 60 -19.85 2.15 5.70
CA ARG A 60 -18.84 3.20 5.56
C ARG A 60 -17.87 2.89 4.43
N TRP A 61 -17.43 1.64 4.34
CA TRP A 61 -16.58 1.16 3.25
C TRP A 61 -17.23 1.40 1.89
N GLN A 62 -18.48 0.94 1.72
CA GLN A 62 -19.24 1.10 0.48
C GLN A 62 -19.41 2.58 0.09
N ALA A 63 -19.71 3.44 1.05
CA ALA A 63 -19.82 4.88 0.80
C ALA A 63 -18.51 5.50 0.29
N LEU A 64 -17.39 5.15 0.91
CA LEU A 64 -16.05 5.58 0.46
C LEU A 64 -15.75 5.11 -0.96
N VAL A 65 -15.97 3.83 -1.23
CA VAL A 65 -15.68 3.22 -2.54
C VAL A 65 -16.56 3.84 -3.63
N GLN A 66 -17.86 4.03 -3.38
CA GLN A 66 -18.77 4.65 -4.33
C GLN A 66 -18.35 6.08 -4.68
N LEU A 67 -17.90 6.87 -3.69
CA LEU A 67 -17.37 8.21 -3.93
C LEU A 67 -16.11 8.19 -4.80
N ALA A 68 -15.17 7.31 -4.50
CA ALA A 68 -13.94 7.19 -5.28
C ALA A 68 -14.21 6.70 -6.71
N LEU A 69 -15.11 5.73 -6.89
CA LEU A 69 -15.48 5.25 -8.22
C LEU A 69 -16.22 6.34 -9.02
N LYS A 70 -17.11 7.08 -8.39
CA LYS A 70 -17.78 8.22 -9.03
C LYS A 70 -16.77 9.29 -9.47
N ASP A 71 -15.79 9.61 -8.65
CA ASP A 71 -14.75 10.57 -8.99
C ASP A 71 -13.84 10.03 -10.13
N CYS A 72 -13.56 8.71 -10.16
CA CYS A 72 -12.75 8.08 -11.21
C CYS A 72 -13.43 8.02 -12.57
N PHE A 73 -14.72 7.73 -12.61
CA PHE A 73 -15.46 7.46 -13.83
C PHE A 73 -16.44 8.57 -14.23
N GLY A 74 -16.68 9.54 -13.34
CA GLY A 74 -17.71 10.57 -13.54
C GLY A 74 -19.10 9.94 -13.64
N ASP A 75 -19.86 10.33 -14.67
CA ASP A 75 -21.18 9.78 -14.96
C ASP A 75 -21.14 8.49 -15.81
N GLN A 76 -19.95 8.03 -16.20
CA GLN A 76 -19.79 6.79 -16.95
C GLN A 76 -19.77 5.61 -15.99
N ALA A 77 -20.67 4.65 -16.18
CA ALA A 77 -20.59 3.40 -15.43
C ALA A 77 -19.36 2.59 -15.87
N PRO A 78 -18.51 2.12 -14.93
CA PRO A 78 -17.42 1.22 -15.26
C PRO A 78 -17.97 -0.10 -15.82
N SER A 79 -17.18 -0.73 -16.71
CA SER A 79 -17.54 -2.05 -17.22
C SER A 79 -17.34 -3.12 -16.13
N PRO A 80 -18.32 -3.99 -15.86
CA PRO A 80 -18.14 -5.10 -14.94
C PRO A 80 -17.12 -6.13 -15.43
N LYS A 81 -16.71 -6.05 -16.70
CA LYS A 81 -15.68 -6.90 -17.30
C LYS A 81 -14.26 -6.34 -17.11
N THR A 82 -14.11 -5.08 -16.71
CA THR A 82 -12.79 -4.53 -16.37
C THR A 82 -12.27 -5.24 -15.12
N PRO A 83 -11.12 -5.91 -15.17
CA PRO A 83 -10.54 -6.55 -14.00
C PRO A 83 -10.29 -5.53 -12.90
N ILE A 84 -10.71 -5.87 -11.67
CA ILE A 84 -10.51 -5.03 -10.49
C ILE A 84 -9.60 -5.74 -9.49
N PHE A 85 -8.63 -5.01 -8.94
CA PHE A 85 -7.70 -5.46 -7.91
C PHE A 85 -7.93 -4.66 -6.64
N ILE A 86 -8.33 -5.35 -5.57
CA ILE A 86 -8.75 -4.70 -4.32
C ILE A 86 -7.66 -4.84 -3.27
N GLY A 87 -7.24 -3.73 -2.67
CA GLY A 87 -6.28 -3.70 -1.57
C GLY A 87 -6.91 -3.13 -0.29
N SER A 88 -6.75 -3.82 0.83
CA SER A 88 -7.18 -3.33 2.14
C SER A 88 -6.36 -3.94 3.27
N CYS A 89 -6.10 -3.16 4.29
CA CYS A 89 -5.42 -3.61 5.50
C CYS A 89 -6.38 -4.47 6.35
N ASN A 90 -7.56 -3.94 6.63
CA ASN A 90 -8.52 -4.49 7.58
C ASN A 90 -9.93 -4.67 6.99
N GLY A 91 -10.09 -4.49 5.68
CA GLY A 91 -11.39 -4.57 5.06
C GLY A 91 -12.39 -3.59 5.68
N SER A 92 -13.62 -4.04 5.84
CA SER A 92 -14.69 -3.28 6.49
C SER A 92 -14.78 -3.51 8.01
N ALA A 93 -13.73 -4.03 8.65
CA ALA A 93 -13.76 -4.34 10.08
C ALA A 93 -14.04 -3.09 10.93
N GLY A 94 -15.23 -3.04 11.51
CA GLY A 94 -15.64 -2.00 12.46
C GLY A 94 -15.18 -2.27 13.88
N ASP A 95 -15.32 -3.52 14.30
CA ASP A 95 -15.00 -4.04 15.63
C ASP A 95 -14.23 -5.36 15.56
N PHE A 96 -13.50 -5.72 16.63
CA PHE A 96 -12.76 -6.98 16.73
C PHE A 96 -13.60 -8.12 17.31
N ASN A 97 -14.80 -8.36 16.82
CA ASN A 97 -15.43 -9.63 17.03
C ASN A 97 -15.12 -10.59 15.88
N ALA A 98 -15.13 -11.90 16.11
CA ALA A 98 -14.74 -12.89 15.14
C ALA A 98 -15.64 -12.85 13.87
N GLU A 99 -16.93 -12.58 14.05
CA GLU A 99 -17.90 -12.51 12.97
C GLU A 99 -17.65 -11.28 12.07
N SER A 100 -17.48 -10.09 12.67
CA SER A 100 -17.15 -8.87 11.92
C SER A 100 -15.82 -8.98 11.19
N TRP A 101 -14.84 -9.68 11.78
CA TRP A 101 -13.53 -9.86 11.20
C TRP A 101 -13.53 -10.83 10.01
N SER A 102 -14.22 -11.96 10.10
CA SER A 102 -14.32 -12.92 8.99
C SER A 102 -15.05 -12.33 7.80
N ALA A 103 -16.11 -11.55 8.03
CA ALA A 103 -16.89 -10.89 6.99
C ALA A 103 -16.20 -9.64 6.40
N ALA A 104 -15.16 -9.12 7.06
CA ALA A 104 -14.53 -7.85 6.67
C ALA A 104 -13.91 -7.84 5.27
N PHE A 105 -13.57 -9.00 4.75
CA PHE A 105 -12.95 -9.19 3.44
C PHE A 105 -13.88 -9.86 2.42
N ASP A 106 -15.17 -9.97 2.69
CA ASP A 106 -16.15 -10.45 1.71
C ASP A 106 -16.33 -9.41 0.60
N SER A 107 -15.64 -9.63 -0.51
CA SER A 107 -15.63 -8.69 -1.63
C SER A 107 -17.00 -8.54 -2.30
N ALA A 108 -17.86 -9.55 -2.28
CA ALA A 108 -19.21 -9.45 -2.82
C ALA A 108 -20.03 -8.41 -2.04
N ALA A 109 -19.90 -8.42 -0.71
CA ALA A 109 -20.52 -7.44 0.15
C ALA A 109 -19.79 -6.06 0.08
N LEU A 110 -18.47 -6.04 0.03
CA LEU A 110 -17.69 -4.79 -0.09
C LEU A 110 -18.02 -4.02 -1.36
N LEU A 111 -18.27 -4.70 -2.47
CA LEU A 111 -18.53 -4.11 -3.79
C LEU A 111 -20.03 -3.92 -4.08
N GLU A 112 -20.90 -4.14 -3.12
CA GLU A 112 -22.34 -3.92 -3.31
C GLU A 112 -22.62 -2.49 -3.76
N GLY A 113 -23.52 -2.32 -4.73
CA GLY A 113 -23.85 -1.02 -5.34
C GLY A 113 -22.81 -0.52 -6.33
N THR A 114 -21.83 -1.34 -6.72
CA THR A 114 -20.86 -1.06 -7.79
C THR A 114 -21.10 -1.95 -9.01
N ALA A 115 -20.36 -1.71 -10.10
CA ALA A 115 -20.42 -2.55 -11.30
C ALA A 115 -19.96 -4.01 -11.06
N TRP A 116 -19.24 -4.27 -9.99
CA TRP A 116 -18.70 -5.58 -9.60
C TRP A 116 -19.52 -6.23 -8.47
N ALA A 117 -20.73 -5.74 -8.21
CA ALA A 117 -21.60 -6.30 -7.18
C ALA A 117 -21.82 -7.81 -7.38
N GLY A 118 -21.77 -8.57 -6.29
CA GLY A 118 -21.93 -10.02 -6.29
C GLY A 118 -20.72 -10.82 -6.81
N GLN A 119 -19.63 -10.17 -7.22
CA GLN A 119 -18.40 -10.86 -7.57
C GLN A 119 -17.59 -11.20 -6.31
N HIS A 120 -17.18 -12.44 -6.21
CA HIS A 120 -16.27 -12.90 -5.15
C HIS A 120 -14.83 -12.77 -5.63
N LEU A 121 -14.16 -11.72 -5.27
CA LEU A 121 -12.80 -11.40 -5.68
C LEU A 121 -11.84 -11.49 -4.49
N PRO A 122 -10.60 -11.91 -4.70
CA PRO A 122 -9.61 -11.89 -3.63
C PRO A 122 -9.23 -10.43 -3.27
N VAL A 123 -9.03 -10.18 -1.98
CA VAL A 123 -8.55 -8.90 -1.47
C VAL A 123 -7.08 -9.03 -1.10
N PHE A 124 -6.24 -8.17 -1.65
CA PHE A 124 -4.85 -8.06 -1.27
C PHE A 124 -4.75 -7.42 0.11
N SER A 125 -4.16 -8.15 1.06
CA SER A 125 -3.96 -7.63 2.41
C SER A 125 -2.51 -7.78 2.84
N SER A 126 -1.78 -6.69 2.86
CA SER A 126 -0.40 -6.59 3.31
C SER A 126 -0.20 -5.37 4.21
N SER A 127 -1.06 -5.25 5.24
CA SER A 127 -1.03 -4.11 6.16
C SER A 127 -1.12 -2.78 5.37
N CYS A 128 -0.33 -1.77 5.76
CA CYS A 128 -0.33 -0.45 5.10
C CYS A 128 0.09 -0.48 3.62
N ASN A 129 0.57 -1.62 3.12
CA ASN A 129 1.04 -1.80 1.74
C ASN A 129 0.04 -2.51 0.82
N SER A 130 -1.18 -2.78 1.31
CA SER A 130 -2.19 -3.57 0.59
C SER A 130 -2.50 -3.01 -0.81
N GLY A 131 -2.68 -1.70 -0.92
CA GLY A 131 -2.92 -1.04 -2.21
C GLY A 131 -1.76 -1.15 -3.20
N MET A 132 -0.51 -1.17 -2.70
CA MET A 132 0.67 -1.36 -3.56
C MET A 132 0.81 -2.81 -4.03
N HIS A 133 0.37 -3.79 -3.23
CA HIS A 133 0.31 -5.20 -3.65
C HIS A 133 -0.76 -5.40 -4.73
N ALA A 134 -1.94 -4.80 -4.57
CA ALA A 134 -2.98 -4.80 -5.61
C ALA A 134 -2.48 -4.13 -6.90
N LEU A 135 -1.74 -3.02 -6.78
CA LEU A 135 -1.13 -2.31 -7.90
C LEU A 135 -0.07 -3.17 -8.62
N TYR A 136 0.74 -3.91 -7.85
CA TYR A 136 1.73 -4.84 -8.41
C TYR A 136 1.05 -5.91 -9.27
N ALA A 137 0.03 -6.56 -8.73
CA ALA A 137 -0.72 -7.61 -9.44
C ALA A 137 -1.41 -7.07 -10.70
N ALA A 138 -2.10 -5.94 -10.59
CA ALA A 138 -2.75 -5.24 -11.70
C ALA A 138 -1.76 -4.92 -12.83
N ARG A 139 -0.55 -4.44 -12.47
CA ARG A 139 0.50 -4.19 -13.44
C ARG A 139 0.97 -5.46 -14.15
N GLN A 140 1.10 -6.59 -13.45
CA GLN A 140 1.49 -7.86 -14.09
C GLN A 140 0.47 -8.28 -15.15
N VAL A 141 -0.84 -8.16 -14.87
CA VAL A 141 -1.92 -8.48 -15.82
C VAL A 141 -1.86 -7.58 -17.07
N LEU A 142 -1.57 -6.28 -16.90
CA LEU A 142 -1.38 -5.38 -18.05
C LEU A 142 -0.11 -5.71 -18.83
N MET A 143 1.00 -5.98 -18.16
CA MET A 143 2.28 -6.27 -18.79
C MET A 143 2.30 -7.61 -19.53
N SER A 144 1.58 -8.62 -19.03
CA SER A 144 1.40 -9.91 -19.74
C SER A 144 0.46 -9.82 -20.93
N GLY A 145 -0.30 -8.71 -21.04
CA GLY A 145 -1.24 -8.51 -22.15
C GLY A 145 -2.59 -9.19 -21.96
N GLN A 146 -2.88 -9.73 -20.79
CA GLN A 146 -4.17 -10.37 -20.46
C GLN A 146 -5.31 -9.37 -20.39
N ALA A 147 -5.01 -8.10 -20.10
CA ALA A 147 -5.95 -7.00 -20.16
C ALA A 147 -5.31 -5.76 -20.80
N ASP A 148 -6.14 -4.92 -21.43
CA ASP A 148 -5.74 -3.60 -21.94
C ASP A 148 -5.95 -2.51 -20.90
N GLU A 149 -6.89 -2.73 -19.96
CA GLU A 149 -7.19 -1.84 -18.84
C GLU A 149 -7.55 -2.64 -17.59
N VAL A 150 -7.24 -2.08 -16.44
CA VAL A 150 -7.59 -2.63 -15.12
C VAL A 150 -7.95 -1.50 -14.17
N LEU A 151 -8.71 -1.83 -13.12
CA LEU A 151 -8.95 -0.94 -11.99
C LEU A 151 -8.21 -1.44 -10.76
N VAL A 152 -7.47 -0.57 -10.09
CA VAL A 152 -6.94 -0.81 -8.76
C VAL A 152 -7.75 0.02 -7.76
N LEU A 153 -8.32 -0.66 -6.78
CA LEU A 153 -9.10 -0.05 -5.72
C LEU A 153 -8.45 -0.35 -4.38
N ALA A 154 -8.06 0.67 -3.64
CA ALA A 154 -7.64 0.47 -2.26
C ALA A 154 -8.51 1.31 -1.34
N ALA A 155 -9.00 0.70 -0.27
CA ALA A 155 -9.79 1.42 0.72
C ALA A 155 -9.56 0.86 2.12
N ASP A 156 -9.59 1.76 3.10
CA ASP A 156 -9.69 1.44 4.51
C ASP A 156 -10.46 2.52 5.23
N ILE A 157 -11.21 2.11 6.25
CA ILE A 157 -12.10 2.96 7.02
C ILE A 157 -11.49 3.32 8.38
N LEU A 158 -11.87 4.46 8.90
CA LEU A 158 -11.70 4.77 10.31
C LEU A 158 -12.64 3.86 11.11
N SER A 159 -12.07 3.08 12.03
CA SER A 159 -12.82 2.18 12.90
C SER A 159 -12.20 2.12 14.29
N ARG A 160 -12.98 1.67 15.26
CA ARG A 160 -12.51 1.49 16.63
C ARG A 160 -11.38 0.49 16.68
N SER A 161 -11.55 -0.60 15.98
CA SER A 161 -10.53 -1.63 15.94
C SER A 161 -9.19 -1.09 15.43
N ASN A 162 -9.20 -0.26 14.40
CA ASN A 162 -7.98 0.37 13.90
C ASN A 162 -7.35 1.28 14.96
N GLN A 163 -8.14 2.09 15.63
CA GLN A 163 -7.64 2.97 16.67
C GLN A 163 -7.02 2.18 17.83
N ASP A 164 -7.76 1.25 18.40
CA ASP A 164 -7.30 0.44 19.54
C ASP A 164 -5.98 -0.29 19.20
N ASN A 165 -5.84 -0.78 17.97
CA ASN A 165 -4.63 -1.43 17.49
C ASN A 165 -3.42 -0.50 17.50
N PHE A 166 -3.56 0.68 16.90
CA PHE A 166 -2.45 1.61 16.79
C PHE A 166 -2.13 2.30 18.11
N GLU A 167 -3.12 2.44 19.01
CA GLU A 167 -2.87 2.85 20.41
C GLU A 167 -2.02 1.84 21.15
N VAL A 168 -2.36 0.55 21.05
CA VAL A 168 -1.59 -0.54 21.67
C VAL A 168 -0.16 -0.58 21.15
N LEU A 169 0.03 -0.32 19.86
CA LEU A 169 1.35 -0.20 19.22
C LEU A 169 2.07 1.10 19.59
N ARG A 170 1.40 2.06 20.25
CA ARG A 170 1.96 3.38 20.66
C ARG A 170 2.54 4.18 19.50
N VAL A 171 1.87 4.14 18.35
CA VAL A 171 2.29 4.87 17.15
C VAL A 171 1.36 6.03 16.78
N LEU A 172 0.33 6.27 17.59
CA LEU A 172 -0.54 7.43 17.43
C LEU A 172 0.00 8.64 18.19
N THR A 173 -0.29 9.84 17.67
CA THR A 173 0.10 11.11 18.29
C THR A 173 -1.12 12.01 18.50
N ASP A 174 -1.14 12.69 19.65
CA ASP A 174 -2.08 13.77 19.97
C ASP A 174 -1.54 15.15 19.57
N SER A 175 -0.26 15.21 19.20
CA SER A 175 0.44 16.41 18.77
C SER A 175 0.33 16.60 17.25
N PRO A 176 0.66 17.78 16.70
CA PRO A 176 0.82 17.92 15.25
C PRO A 176 1.79 16.89 14.70
N MET A 177 1.43 16.28 13.58
CA MET A 177 2.34 15.35 12.89
C MET A 177 3.57 16.10 12.37
N LEU A 178 4.74 15.56 12.68
CA LEU A 178 6.04 16.14 12.33
C LEU A 178 6.87 15.08 11.58
N PRO A 179 6.51 14.73 10.32
CA PRO A 179 7.21 13.72 9.56
C PRO A 179 8.73 14.01 9.51
N TRP A 180 9.52 12.96 9.73
CA TRP A 180 10.98 12.97 9.73
C TRP A 180 11.67 13.95 10.70
N GLN A 181 10.93 14.57 11.61
CA GLN A 181 11.54 15.42 12.64
C GLN A 181 11.95 14.57 13.85
N PRO A 182 13.02 14.95 14.56
CA PRO A 182 13.49 14.21 15.75
C PRO A 182 12.45 14.17 16.88
N THR A 183 11.50 15.09 16.89
CA THR A 183 10.41 15.17 17.89
C THR A 183 9.15 14.43 17.47
N SER A 184 9.17 13.74 16.32
CA SER A 184 8.02 12.99 15.84
C SER A 184 7.69 11.82 16.76
N THR A 185 6.45 11.74 17.23
CA THR A 185 6.00 10.69 18.15
C THR A 185 5.11 9.64 17.50
N GLY A 186 4.56 9.94 16.31
CA GLY A 186 3.64 9.05 15.62
C GLY A 186 2.83 9.78 14.57
N PHE A 187 1.70 9.19 14.22
CA PHE A 187 0.79 9.69 13.18
C PHE A 187 -0.65 9.79 13.68
N ILE A 188 -1.48 10.46 12.89
CA ILE A 188 -2.93 10.54 13.07
C ILE A 188 -3.56 9.60 12.05
N LEU A 189 -4.58 8.83 12.45
CA LEU A 189 -5.32 7.98 11.54
C LEU A 189 -6.16 8.78 10.55
N GLY A 190 -6.22 8.30 9.33
CA GLY A 190 -7.11 8.76 8.27
C GLY A 190 -7.84 7.60 7.61
N GLU A 191 -8.79 7.93 6.78
CA GLU A 191 -9.44 6.98 5.89
C GLU A 191 -9.38 7.46 4.46
N ALA A 192 -9.38 6.54 3.54
CA ALA A 192 -9.45 6.84 2.11
C ALA A 192 -10.00 5.65 1.32
N ALA A 193 -10.65 5.96 0.21
CA ALA A 193 -10.72 5.07 -0.94
C ALA A 193 -10.03 5.72 -2.13
N VAL A 194 -9.24 4.93 -2.84
CA VAL A 194 -8.47 5.32 -4.02
C VAL A 194 -8.77 4.38 -5.14
N ALA A 195 -9.27 4.90 -6.25
CA ALA A 195 -9.52 4.17 -7.49
C ALA A 195 -8.56 4.66 -8.58
N LEU A 196 -7.71 3.78 -9.09
CA LEU A 196 -6.81 4.07 -10.21
C LEU A 196 -7.19 3.20 -11.40
N LYS A 197 -7.63 3.81 -12.49
CA LYS A 197 -7.75 3.15 -13.77
C LYS A 197 -6.39 3.16 -14.45
N LEU A 198 -5.86 1.98 -14.70
CA LEU A 198 -4.60 1.79 -15.40
C LEU A 198 -4.87 1.24 -16.79
N VAL A 199 -4.04 1.63 -17.73
CA VAL A 199 -4.08 1.15 -19.11
C VAL A 199 -2.70 0.71 -19.57
N ARG A 200 -2.67 -0.27 -20.46
CA ARG A 200 -1.46 -0.60 -21.19
C ARG A 200 -1.14 0.55 -22.15
N GLU A 201 0.07 1.07 -22.05
CA GLU A 201 0.52 2.18 -22.88
C GLU A 201 0.53 1.74 -24.34
N LYS A 202 -0.26 2.45 -25.17
CA LYS A 202 -0.22 2.40 -26.62
C LYS A 202 0.44 3.71 -27.06
N ASP A 203 1.29 3.63 -28.08
CA ASP A 203 2.11 4.75 -28.53
C ASP A 203 1.35 6.08 -28.56
N GLY A 204 1.85 7.05 -27.81
CA GLY A 204 1.49 8.46 -27.92
C GLY A 204 0.31 8.98 -27.10
N ILE A 205 -0.33 8.19 -26.20
CA ILE A 205 -1.57 8.64 -25.51
C ILE A 205 -1.42 8.86 -23.99
N ALA A 206 -0.44 8.28 -23.35
CA ALA A 206 -0.35 8.31 -21.89
C ALA A 206 0.37 9.55 -21.34
N ARG A 207 -0.34 10.38 -20.58
CA ARG A 207 0.24 11.58 -19.93
C ARG A 207 1.00 11.26 -18.63
N THR A 208 0.73 10.12 -17.99
CA THR A 208 1.32 9.75 -16.71
C THR A 208 1.68 8.29 -16.73
N ARG A 209 2.98 8.00 -16.76
CA ARG A 209 3.53 6.64 -16.77
C ARG A 209 3.78 6.14 -15.34
N LEU A 210 3.55 4.85 -15.13
CA LEU A 210 3.85 4.14 -13.90
C LEU A 210 4.96 3.10 -14.14
N THR A 211 6.06 3.22 -13.40
CA THR A 211 7.13 2.23 -13.30
C THR A 211 7.13 1.61 -11.91
N GLY A 212 7.17 0.29 -11.81
CA GLY A 212 6.89 -0.44 -10.57
C GLY A 212 5.38 -0.63 -10.38
N PRO A 213 4.89 -0.92 -9.16
CA PRO A 213 5.73 -0.99 -7.97
C PRO A 213 6.68 -2.18 -7.98
N GLU A 214 7.85 -1.99 -7.37
CA GLU A 214 8.66 -3.09 -6.89
C GLU A 214 8.26 -3.40 -5.45
N LEU A 215 8.33 -4.67 -5.07
CA LEU A 215 8.00 -5.15 -3.72
C LEU A 215 9.20 -5.86 -3.10
N ALA A 216 9.39 -5.68 -1.80
CA ALA A 216 10.37 -6.43 -1.03
C ALA A 216 9.89 -6.68 0.39
N ASN A 217 10.49 -7.66 1.06
CA ASN A 217 10.26 -7.96 2.46
C ASN A 217 11.48 -7.61 3.29
N GLU A 218 11.25 -7.07 4.48
CA GLU A 218 12.30 -6.95 5.49
C GLU A 218 12.65 -8.33 6.06
N LEU A 219 13.88 -8.73 5.87
CA LEU A 219 14.45 -9.91 6.52
C LEU A 219 15.17 -9.52 7.81
N THR A 220 15.86 -8.40 7.79
CA THR A 220 16.41 -7.72 8.97
C THR A 220 15.73 -6.36 9.08
N ARG A 221 15.80 -5.77 10.25
CA ARG A 221 15.22 -4.44 10.47
C ARG A 221 15.84 -3.44 9.47
N ASP A 222 14.95 -2.70 8.80
CA ASP A 222 15.29 -1.55 7.96
C ASP A 222 15.95 -1.85 6.60
N ASP A 223 16.08 -3.12 6.18
CA ASP A 223 16.71 -3.47 4.90
C ASP A 223 15.72 -3.52 3.71
N GLY A 224 14.43 -3.62 3.98
CA GLY A 224 13.42 -3.83 2.93
C GLY A 224 13.23 -2.63 2.01
N LEU A 225 13.18 -1.42 2.57
CA LEU A 225 12.97 -0.22 1.77
C LEU A 225 14.19 0.09 0.88
N GLN A 226 15.40 -0.02 1.42
CA GLN A 226 16.61 0.12 0.61
C GLN A 226 16.61 -0.86 -0.56
N ARG A 227 16.32 -2.13 -0.29
CA ARG A 227 16.29 -3.20 -1.31
C ARG A 227 15.26 -2.94 -2.41
N VAL A 228 14.06 -2.48 -2.07
CA VAL A 228 13.04 -2.16 -3.09
C VAL A 228 13.45 -0.97 -3.95
N LEU A 229 14.08 0.04 -3.36
CA LEU A 229 14.58 1.20 -4.08
C LEU A 229 15.73 0.83 -5.02
N GLU A 230 16.65 -0.04 -4.59
CA GLU A 230 17.73 -0.56 -5.44
C GLU A 230 17.19 -1.34 -6.64
N ARG A 231 16.19 -2.22 -6.42
CA ARG A 231 15.52 -2.94 -7.51
C ARG A 231 14.84 -1.98 -8.50
N LEU A 232 14.14 -0.98 -7.98
CA LEU A 232 13.49 0.02 -8.80
C LEU A 232 14.52 0.81 -9.62
N ALA A 233 15.64 1.21 -9.02
CA ALA A 233 16.73 1.90 -9.71
C ALA A 233 17.35 1.05 -10.82
N MET A 234 17.50 -0.27 -10.61
CA MET A 234 18.00 -1.20 -11.65
C MET A 234 17.02 -1.37 -12.81
N SER A 235 15.71 -1.29 -12.55
CA SER A 235 14.69 -1.40 -13.58
C SER A 235 14.56 -0.14 -14.46
N MET A 236 15.26 0.94 -14.09
CA MET A 236 15.18 2.24 -14.73
C MET A 236 16.32 2.50 -15.71
N SER A 237 16.05 3.28 -16.75
CA SER A 237 17.11 3.86 -17.56
C SER A 237 17.87 4.95 -16.78
N LYS A 238 19.13 5.23 -17.16
CA LYS A 238 19.92 6.29 -16.52
C LYS A 238 19.24 7.66 -16.49
N SER A 239 18.36 7.95 -17.45
CA SER A 239 17.59 9.20 -17.52
C SER A 239 16.45 9.29 -16.50
N MET A 240 15.94 8.14 -16.01
CA MET A 240 14.89 8.07 -14.99
C MET A 240 15.45 7.99 -13.55
N ALA A 241 16.77 7.88 -13.41
CA ALA A 241 17.42 7.62 -12.13
C ALA A 241 17.38 8.79 -11.12
N ASN A 242 16.86 9.97 -11.53
CA ASN A 242 16.78 11.13 -10.65
C ASN A 242 15.33 11.57 -10.49
N PRO A 243 14.60 11.10 -9.47
CA PRO A 243 13.31 11.66 -9.13
C PRO A 243 13.47 13.12 -8.73
N GLN A 244 12.49 13.95 -9.09
CA GLN A 244 12.46 15.37 -8.75
C GLN A 244 11.65 15.63 -7.48
N LEU A 245 10.91 14.63 -7.01
CA LEU A 245 10.16 14.63 -5.76
C LEU A 245 10.14 13.22 -5.18
N LEU A 246 10.27 13.14 -3.85
CA LEU A 246 10.07 11.92 -3.08
C LEU A 246 8.76 12.04 -2.31
N LEU A 247 7.86 11.07 -2.47
CA LEU A 247 6.69 10.89 -1.62
C LEU A 247 6.93 9.71 -0.68
N GLY A 248 7.42 10.01 0.51
CA GLY A 248 7.62 9.05 1.59
C GLY A 248 6.42 8.98 2.52
N GLN A 249 6.48 8.08 3.48
CA GLN A 249 5.41 7.96 4.49
C GLN A 249 5.60 8.91 5.65
N GLY A 250 6.81 9.00 6.23
CA GLY A 250 7.06 9.86 7.38
C GLY A 250 6.21 9.50 8.61
N THR A 251 5.95 8.20 8.83
CA THR A 251 4.98 7.69 9.83
C THR A 251 5.38 7.86 11.29
N GLY A 252 6.54 8.43 11.52
CA GLY A 252 6.94 8.91 12.86
C GLY A 252 7.12 8.02 13.90
N PRO A 253 7.32 6.96 14.45
CA PRO A 253 8.37 6.78 15.44
C PRO A 253 9.73 7.08 14.82
N ILE A 254 10.60 7.75 15.59
CA ILE A 254 11.91 8.24 15.11
C ILE A 254 12.67 7.19 14.29
N ALA A 255 12.72 5.95 14.78
CA ALA A 255 13.41 4.86 14.11
C ALA A 255 12.86 4.54 12.69
N ASN A 256 11.55 4.68 12.46
CA ASN A 256 10.98 4.47 11.13
C ASN A 256 11.35 5.62 10.18
N ASN A 257 11.34 6.84 10.69
CA ASN A 257 11.73 8.02 9.92
C ASN A 257 13.21 7.98 9.54
N GLU A 258 14.09 7.60 10.47
CA GLU A 258 15.53 7.48 10.23
C GLU A 258 15.83 6.40 9.17
N SER A 259 15.17 5.27 9.26
CA SER A 259 15.30 4.18 8.30
C SER A 259 14.85 4.60 6.90
N GLU A 260 13.73 5.29 6.78
CA GLU A 260 13.22 5.78 5.50
C GLU A 260 14.17 6.83 4.90
N LEU A 261 14.66 7.76 5.70
CA LEU A 261 15.62 8.77 5.26
C LEU A 261 16.95 8.14 4.80
N ALA A 262 17.46 7.17 5.55
CA ALA A 262 18.69 6.46 5.20
C ALA A 262 18.54 5.73 3.85
N ALA A 263 17.40 5.07 3.61
CA ALA A 263 17.11 4.42 2.34
C ALA A 263 17.07 5.41 1.18
N PHE A 264 16.44 6.57 1.35
CA PHE A 264 16.42 7.61 0.33
C PHE A 264 17.81 8.19 0.04
N GLN A 265 18.59 8.48 1.09
CA GLN A 265 19.95 9.02 0.95
C GLN A 265 20.90 8.08 0.20
N HIS A 266 20.64 6.79 0.26
CA HIS A 266 21.43 5.80 -0.46
C HIS A 266 21.20 5.84 -1.97
N ILE A 267 19.98 6.16 -2.41
CA ILE A 267 19.55 6.01 -3.82
C ILE A 267 19.47 7.34 -4.57
N VAL A 268 19.11 8.44 -3.88
CA VAL A 268 18.85 9.73 -4.54
C VAL A 268 19.83 10.82 -4.10
N ALA A 269 20.03 11.78 -5.00
CA ALA A 269 20.81 12.97 -4.67
C ALA A 269 20.16 13.76 -3.50
N ARG A 270 20.99 14.33 -2.62
CA ARG A 270 20.55 15.02 -1.39
C ARG A 270 19.63 16.24 -1.62
N ASP A 271 19.54 16.71 -2.86
CA ASP A 271 18.80 17.91 -3.22
C ASP A 271 17.35 17.65 -3.64
N VAL A 272 16.88 16.39 -3.60
CA VAL A 272 15.52 16.04 -4.01
C VAL A 272 14.54 16.38 -2.89
N PRO A 273 13.47 17.17 -3.16
CA PRO A 273 12.44 17.47 -2.19
C PRO A 273 11.74 16.21 -1.68
N LEU A 274 11.43 16.20 -0.37
CA LEU A 274 10.72 15.11 0.27
C LEU A 274 9.36 15.60 0.77
N ALA A 275 8.30 14.86 0.44
CA ALA A 275 6.93 15.16 0.81
C ALA A 275 6.21 13.91 1.37
N THR A 276 5.08 14.11 2.03
CA THR A 276 4.19 13.03 2.48
C THR A 276 2.73 13.45 2.42
N SER A 277 1.85 12.51 2.14
CA SER A 277 0.40 12.69 2.24
C SER A 277 -0.09 12.71 3.71
N LEU A 278 0.72 12.25 4.64
CA LEU A 278 0.33 11.95 6.01
C LEU A 278 -0.27 13.15 6.75
N VAL A 279 0.32 14.34 6.58
CA VAL A 279 -0.10 15.56 7.32
C VAL A 279 -1.54 15.95 6.98
N HIS A 280 -1.91 15.85 5.72
CA HIS A 280 -3.22 16.30 5.22
C HIS A 280 -4.29 15.20 5.27
N PHE A 281 -3.88 13.96 5.02
CA PHE A 281 -4.81 12.83 4.87
C PHE A 281 -4.85 11.92 6.10
N GLY A 282 -3.87 12.01 7.00
CA GLY A 282 -3.63 11.01 8.03
C GLY A 282 -3.08 9.71 7.44
N HIS A 283 -2.82 8.73 8.30
CA HIS A 283 -2.39 7.40 7.86
C HIS A 283 -3.61 6.60 7.41
N THR A 284 -3.75 6.42 6.11
CA THR A 284 -4.91 5.79 5.46
C THR A 284 -4.75 4.28 5.28
N LEU A 285 -3.98 3.65 6.17
CA LEU A 285 -3.80 2.19 6.26
C LEU A 285 -3.38 1.57 4.92
N GLY A 286 -4.06 0.53 4.46
CA GLY A 286 -3.76 -0.15 3.19
C GLY A 286 -3.92 0.71 1.94
N ALA A 287 -4.66 1.81 2.02
CA ALA A 287 -4.80 2.76 0.93
C ALA A 287 -3.61 3.74 0.81
N SER A 288 -2.74 3.87 1.83
CA SER A 288 -1.69 4.90 1.91
C SER A 288 -0.74 4.92 0.71
N GLY A 289 -0.23 3.77 0.31
CA GLY A 289 0.70 3.67 -0.83
C GLY A 289 0.03 4.02 -2.16
N LEU A 290 -1.20 3.53 -2.38
CA LEU A 290 -1.94 3.84 -3.59
C LEU A 290 -2.37 5.32 -3.64
N LEU A 291 -2.70 5.92 -2.49
CA LEU A 291 -2.95 7.36 -2.37
C LEU A 291 -1.72 8.16 -2.79
N ALA A 292 -0.54 7.80 -2.33
CA ALA A 292 0.68 8.47 -2.73
C ALA A 292 0.95 8.37 -4.24
N VAL A 293 0.67 7.20 -4.87
CA VAL A 293 0.73 7.04 -6.35
C VAL A 293 -0.29 7.93 -7.04
N ALA A 294 -1.53 8.00 -6.54
CA ALA A 294 -2.58 8.88 -7.06
C ALA A 294 -2.17 10.35 -7.01
N LEU A 295 -1.65 10.79 -5.86
CA LEU A 295 -1.17 12.15 -5.66
C LEU A 295 0.02 12.48 -6.57
N ALA A 296 0.97 11.54 -6.72
CA ALA A 296 2.06 11.69 -7.69
C ALA A 296 1.54 11.89 -9.11
N ALA A 297 0.51 11.13 -9.52
CA ALA A 297 -0.10 11.28 -10.84
C ALA A 297 -0.92 12.58 -10.99
N LEU A 298 -1.54 13.07 -9.92
CA LEU A 298 -2.21 14.39 -9.91
C LEU A 298 -1.19 15.52 -10.03
N ILE A 299 -0.07 15.45 -9.33
CA ILE A 299 1.02 16.45 -9.44
C ILE A 299 1.53 16.56 -10.88
N GLN A 300 1.62 15.44 -11.61
CA GLN A 300 1.99 15.44 -13.02
C GLN A 300 0.97 16.17 -13.91
N ARG A 301 -0.30 16.16 -13.54
CA ARG A 301 -1.40 16.76 -14.31
C ARG A 301 -1.67 18.21 -13.90
N THR A 302 -1.54 18.48 -12.63
CA THR A 302 -1.84 19.77 -11.98
C THR A 302 -0.78 20.03 -10.93
N PRO A 303 0.31 20.75 -11.29
CA PRO A 303 1.39 21.07 -10.35
C PRO A 303 0.91 21.80 -9.08
N GLU A 304 -0.22 22.47 -9.15
CA GLU A 304 -0.87 23.15 -8.02
C GLU A 304 -1.22 22.17 -6.91
N ALA A 305 -1.53 20.90 -7.24
CA ALA A 305 -1.76 19.83 -6.26
C ALA A 305 -0.53 19.60 -5.36
N LEU A 306 0.67 20.03 -5.78
CA LEU A 306 1.87 19.95 -4.94
C LEU A 306 1.73 20.79 -3.66
N ALA A 307 1.01 21.88 -3.70
CA ALA A 307 0.78 22.72 -2.51
C ALA A 307 0.10 21.96 -1.37
N THR A 308 -0.71 20.93 -1.70
CA THR A 308 -1.35 20.02 -0.74
C THR A 308 -0.36 19.14 0.01
N LEU A 309 0.81 18.96 -0.55
CA LEU A 309 1.84 18.06 -0.06
C LEU A 309 3.05 18.83 0.49
N VAL A 310 2.91 20.17 0.67
CA VAL A 310 4.00 21.00 1.18
C VAL A 310 4.34 20.60 2.61
N MET A 311 5.58 20.34 2.80
CA MET A 311 6.22 19.73 3.93
C MET A 311 6.75 20.70 4.94
N PRO A 312 6.62 20.43 6.24
CA PRO A 312 7.58 20.91 7.19
C PRO A 312 8.96 20.33 6.82
N THR A 313 10.00 21.16 6.92
CA THR A 313 11.37 20.79 6.61
C THR A 313 11.77 19.48 7.30
N ALA A 314 12.16 18.47 6.54
CA ALA A 314 12.73 17.25 7.10
C ALA A 314 14.15 17.54 7.63
N TYR A 315 14.49 16.97 8.78
CA TYR A 315 15.82 17.10 9.38
C TYR A 315 16.51 15.75 9.39
N ALA A 316 17.80 15.72 9.09
CA ALA A 316 18.63 14.56 9.31
C ALA A 316 18.79 14.28 10.81
N SER A 317 19.21 13.06 11.18
CA SER A 317 19.48 12.68 12.58
C SER A 317 20.51 13.56 13.29
N ASP A 318 21.37 14.26 12.53
CA ASP A 318 22.34 15.24 13.04
C ASP A 318 21.76 16.66 13.18
N GLY A 319 20.46 16.85 13.04
CA GLY A 319 19.76 18.13 13.17
C GLY A 319 19.96 19.08 12.00
N ARG A 320 20.66 18.69 10.94
CA ARG A 320 20.75 19.48 9.72
C ARG A 320 19.47 19.32 8.91
N PRO A 321 18.90 20.42 8.38
CA PRO A 321 17.84 20.29 7.42
C PRO A 321 18.36 19.41 6.29
N LEU A 322 17.67 18.27 6.04
CA LEU A 322 17.81 17.61 4.76
C LEU A 322 17.44 18.68 3.74
N ASN A 323 18.38 19.01 2.84
CA ASN A 323 18.18 20.08 1.87
C ASN A 323 16.96 19.81 0.98
N VAL A 324 15.80 19.77 1.64
CA VAL A 324 14.59 20.26 1.04
C VAL A 324 14.88 21.75 0.96
N ARG A 325 15.33 22.25 -0.18
CA ARG A 325 15.25 23.67 -0.41
C ARG A 325 13.86 24.03 0.03
N SER A 326 13.74 24.67 1.21
CA SER A 326 12.58 25.47 1.45
C SER A 326 12.56 26.29 0.18
N THR A 327 11.61 26.04 -0.67
CA THR A 327 11.27 26.99 -1.71
C THR A 327 10.96 28.23 -0.92
N GLY A 328 12.03 29.00 -0.66
CA GLY A 328 11.94 30.25 0.04
C GLY A 328 10.81 30.96 -0.66
N LYS A 329 10.00 31.71 0.05
CA LYS A 329 8.78 32.41 -0.40
C LYS A 329 8.87 33.10 -1.78
N ASN A 330 9.99 33.04 -2.45
CA ASN A 330 10.30 33.74 -3.69
C ASN A 330 10.51 32.88 -4.93
N SER A 331 10.41 31.54 -4.90
CA SER A 331 10.66 30.73 -6.09
C SER A 331 9.41 30.07 -6.70
N LEU A 332 8.26 30.18 -6.08
CA LEU A 332 6.97 29.80 -6.69
C LEU A 332 6.37 30.92 -7.54
N SER A 333 7.09 32.04 -7.72
CA SER A 333 6.64 33.11 -8.59
C SER A 333 6.82 32.71 -10.05
N ASN A 334 5.71 32.43 -10.71
CA ASN A 334 5.44 32.53 -12.14
C ASN A 334 6.10 31.57 -13.17
N ASN A 335 6.92 30.60 -12.77
CA ASN A 335 7.29 29.50 -13.66
C ASN A 335 6.69 28.22 -13.11
N ALA A 336 5.74 27.62 -13.82
CA ALA A 336 5.23 26.29 -13.52
C ALA A 336 6.42 25.32 -13.37
N ILE A 337 6.65 24.80 -12.16
CA ILE A 337 7.70 23.80 -11.92
C ILE A 337 7.16 22.52 -12.54
N GLU A 338 7.70 22.16 -13.67
CA GLU A 338 7.41 20.87 -14.29
C GLU A 338 8.13 19.80 -13.48
N ILE A 339 7.35 18.99 -12.73
CA ILE A 339 7.88 17.85 -11.98
C ILE A 339 7.86 16.64 -12.90
N GLY A 340 9.04 16.19 -13.33
CA GLY A 340 9.18 15.05 -14.25
C GLY A 340 8.85 13.71 -13.59
N ASN A 341 9.62 13.29 -12.57
CA ASN A 341 9.47 12.00 -11.93
C ASN A 341 9.25 12.16 -10.42
N VAL A 342 8.27 11.43 -9.91
CA VAL A 342 7.97 11.32 -8.48
C VAL A 342 8.24 9.88 -8.03
N LEU A 343 9.14 9.70 -7.09
CA LEU A 343 9.37 8.43 -6.43
C LEU A 343 8.42 8.31 -5.24
N VAL A 344 7.62 7.26 -5.22
CA VAL A 344 6.71 6.91 -4.13
C VAL A 344 7.27 5.74 -3.37
N SER A 345 7.29 5.79 -2.05
CA SER A 345 7.64 4.67 -1.18
C SER A 345 6.55 4.38 -0.16
N CYS A 346 6.44 3.11 0.21
CA CYS A 346 5.54 2.66 1.26
C CYS A 346 6.18 1.50 2.03
N ARG A 347 6.13 1.58 3.36
CA ARG A 347 6.59 0.54 4.28
C ARG A 347 5.47 0.18 5.25
N ALA A 348 5.20 -1.09 5.41
CA ALA A 348 4.19 -1.58 6.33
C ALA A 348 4.83 -2.09 7.64
N LEU A 349 4.07 -2.05 8.72
CA LEU A 349 4.51 -2.52 10.03
C LEU A 349 4.87 -4.02 10.05
N ASN A 350 4.32 -4.80 9.12
CA ASN A 350 4.66 -6.22 8.98
C ASN A 350 6.01 -6.45 8.25
N GLY A 351 6.68 -5.40 7.78
CA GLY A 351 7.95 -5.46 7.06
C GLY A 351 7.82 -5.59 5.53
N SER A 352 6.62 -5.44 4.98
CA SER A 352 6.43 -5.30 3.54
C SER A 352 6.84 -3.89 3.10
N CYS A 353 7.64 -3.79 2.05
CA CYS A 353 8.08 -2.53 1.45
C CYS A 353 7.70 -2.48 -0.03
N ALA A 354 7.35 -1.30 -0.51
CA ALA A 354 7.03 -1.05 -1.91
C ALA A 354 7.59 0.30 -2.37
N ALA A 355 7.96 0.39 -3.65
CA ALA A 355 8.28 1.66 -4.26
C ALA A 355 7.87 1.68 -5.73
N ALA A 356 7.46 2.85 -6.21
CA ALA A 356 7.07 3.08 -7.60
C ALA A 356 7.55 4.46 -8.06
N ILE A 357 7.64 4.64 -9.37
CA ILE A 357 7.87 5.95 -9.97
C ILE A 357 6.68 6.30 -10.85
N VAL A 358 6.22 7.53 -10.67
CA VAL A 358 5.19 8.15 -11.49
C VAL A 358 5.82 9.31 -12.22
N GLY A 359 5.76 9.29 -13.55
CA GLY A 359 6.46 10.27 -14.35
C GLY A 359 5.75 10.64 -15.65
N ASN A 360 6.34 11.57 -16.39
CA ASN A 360 5.81 11.99 -17.68
C ASN A 360 6.10 10.94 -18.77
N ALA A 361 5.17 10.75 -19.70
CA ALA A 361 5.24 9.75 -20.78
C ALA A 361 6.38 10.00 -21.79
N ASP A 362 6.87 11.24 -21.88
CA ASP A 362 7.94 11.61 -22.84
C ASP A 362 9.32 11.05 -22.46
N MET A 363 9.46 10.46 -21.27
CA MET A 363 10.67 9.79 -20.85
C MET A 363 10.69 8.36 -21.38
N THR A 364 11.39 8.15 -22.48
CA THR A 364 11.55 6.83 -23.10
C THR A 364 12.07 5.80 -22.12
N CYS A 365 11.18 4.88 -21.72
CA CYS A 365 11.60 3.65 -21.07
C CYS A 365 12.38 2.85 -22.12
N VAL A 366 13.66 2.66 -21.92
CA VAL A 366 14.40 1.64 -22.67
C VAL A 366 13.76 0.33 -22.27
N GLN A 367 13.03 -0.30 -23.18
CA GLN A 367 12.63 -1.69 -23.01
C GLN A 367 13.90 -2.48 -22.69
N GLN A 368 14.02 -2.92 -21.47
CA GLN A 368 15.01 -3.94 -21.16
C GLN A 368 14.56 -5.17 -21.93
N ASP A 369 15.34 -5.51 -22.93
CA ASP A 369 15.21 -6.78 -23.65
C ASP A 369 15.31 -7.89 -22.60
N ARG A 370 14.16 -8.52 -22.29
CA ARG A 370 14.09 -9.59 -21.29
C ARG A 370 15.10 -10.71 -21.54
N SER A 371 15.54 -10.87 -22.81
CA SER A 371 16.55 -11.85 -23.20
C SER A 371 17.95 -11.51 -22.66
N ARG A 372 18.27 -10.22 -22.44
CA ARG A 372 19.57 -9.80 -21.87
C ARG A 372 19.60 -9.75 -20.34
N ASN A 373 18.46 -9.74 -19.67
CA ASN A 373 18.37 -9.62 -18.21
C ASN A 373 18.35 -10.95 -17.47
N GLN A 374 18.33 -12.10 -18.15
CA GLN A 374 18.50 -13.38 -17.45
C GLN A 374 19.85 -13.47 -16.74
N ASP A 375 20.88 -12.82 -17.28
CA ASP A 375 22.22 -12.78 -16.67
C ASP A 375 22.42 -11.64 -15.64
N GLN A 376 21.49 -10.67 -15.56
CA GLN A 376 21.54 -9.54 -14.62
C GLN A 376 20.37 -9.55 -13.62
N ARG A 377 19.61 -10.63 -13.49
CA ARG A 377 18.72 -10.78 -12.34
C ARG A 377 19.59 -10.66 -11.09
N PRO A 378 19.23 -9.76 -10.13
CA PRO A 378 19.93 -9.73 -8.84
C PRO A 378 19.97 -11.16 -8.36
N GLU A 379 21.14 -11.60 -7.93
CA GLU A 379 21.33 -12.98 -7.45
C GLU A 379 20.10 -13.38 -6.66
N LYS A 380 19.42 -14.44 -7.10
CA LYS A 380 18.32 -15.07 -6.37
C LYS A 380 18.90 -15.73 -5.12
N ALA A 381 19.62 -14.91 -4.33
CA ALA A 381 20.26 -15.41 -3.16
C ALA A 381 19.23 -15.62 -2.07
N TRP A 382 19.15 -16.84 -1.59
CA TRP A 382 18.58 -17.09 -0.30
C TRP A 382 19.41 -16.35 0.76
N HIS A 383 18.75 -15.49 1.52
CA HIS A 383 19.35 -14.94 2.73
C HIS A 383 19.21 -15.94 3.87
N ALA A 384 19.99 -15.77 4.92
CA ALA A 384 19.78 -16.54 6.13
C ALA A 384 18.34 -16.28 6.65
N PRO A 385 17.60 -17.31 7.06
CA PRO A 385 16.29 -17.12 7.64
C PRO A 385 16.34 -16.13 8.79
N ALA A 386 15.43 -15.17 8.81
CA ALA A 386 15.34 -14.21 9.90
C ALA A 386 14.73 -14.89 11.14
N PRO A 387 15.20 -14.59 12.36
CA PRO A 387 14.59 -15.11 13.55
C PRO A 387 13.12 -14.62 13.64
N THR A 388 12.21 -15.56 13.79
CA THR A 388 10.83 -15.26 14.16
C THR A 388 10.80 -14.99 15.64
N GLY A 389 10.30 -13.83 16.05
CA GLY A 389 10.04 -13.56 17.47
C GLY A 389 9.02 -14.57 18.04
N PRO A 390 8.78 -14.55 19.36
CA PRO A 390 7.77 -15.41 19.96
C PRO A 390 6.40 -15.09 19.36
N LEU A 391 5.80 -16.08 18.67
CA LEU A 391 4.47 -15.99 18.08
C LEU A 391 3.42 -16.41 19.12
N MET A 392 2.37 -15.62 19.25
CA MET A 392 1.26 -15.93 20.16
C MET A 392 0.29 -16.95 19.55
N ASN A 393 -0.01 -16.80 18.25
CA ASN A 393 -0.93 -17.67 17.55
C ASN A 393 -0.33 -19.07 17.30
N VAL A 394 -1.02 -20.11 17.78
CA VAL A 394 -0.59 -21.51 17.64
C VAL A 394 -0.47 -21.92 16.18
N LEU A 395 -1.42 -21.47 15.34
CA LEU A 395 -1.37 -21.75 13.90
C LEU A 395 -0.14 -21.14 13.26
N LEU A 396 0.22 -19.90 13.61
CA LEU A 396 1.40 -19.22 13.06
C LEU A 396 2.70 -19.92 13.50
N ARG A 397 2.76 -20.44 14.75
CA ARG A 397 3.91 -21.25 15.20
C ARG A 397 4.05 -22.52 14.38
N ARG A 398 2.94 -23.26 14.19
CA ARG A 398 2.92 -24.46 13.34
C ARG A 398 3.32 -24.14 11.90
N LEU A 399 2.79 -23.05 11.35
CA LEU A 399 3.09 -22.61 10.00
C LEU A 399 4.56 -22.22 9.81
N ALA A 400 5.18 -21.57 10.80
CA ALA A 400 6.62 -21.27 10.77
C ALA A 400 7.48 -22.52 10.74
N ASP A 401 7.13 -23.53 11.57
CA ASP A 401 7.83 -24.81 11.61
C ASP A 401 7.64 -25.60 10.30
N GLU A 402 6.45 -25.56 9.70
CA GLU A 402 6.17 -26.17 8.40
C GLU A 402 6.88 -25.45 7.26
N ALA A 403 6.86 -24.12 7.24
CA ALA A 403 7.56 -23.32 6.24
C ALA A 403 9.05 -23.64 6.16
N ALA A 404 9.70 -23.82 7.33
CA ALA A 404 11.11 -24.18 7.37
C ALA A 404 11.40 -25.53 6.68
N ARG A 405 10.44 -26.49 6.71
CA ARG A 405 10.55 -27.80 6.07
C ARG A 405 10.20 -27.81 4.58
N HIS A 406 9.37 -26.87 4.15
CA HIS A 406 8.86 -26.78 2.76
C HIS A 406 9.53 -25.66 1.96
N ARG A 407 10.70 -25.25 2.38
CA ARG A 407 11.48 -24.24 1.63
C ARG A 407 11.83 -24.79 0.24
N PRO A 408 11.49 -24.08 -0.85
CA PRO A 408 11.85 -24.48 -2.21
C PRO A 408 13.38 -24.61 -2.38
N VAL A 409 13.82 -25.46 -3.28
CA VAL A 409 15.25 -25.61 -3.60
C VAL A 409 15.80 -24.30 -4.19
N ASP A 410 15.07 -23.77 -5.17
CA ASP A 410 15.39 -22.49 -5.79
C ASP A 410 14.46 -21.38 -5.26
N PRO A 411 14.97 -20.14 -5.05
CA PRO A 411 14.13 -19.04 -4.62
C PRO A 411 13.06 -18.71 -5.68
N PRO A 412 11.77 -18.58 -5.29
CA PRO A 412 10.73 -18.18 -6.22
C PRO A 412 10.94 -16.71 -6.64
N ASP A 413 10.30 -16.29 -7.72
CA ASP A 413 10.22 -14.87 -8.08
C ASP A 413 9.15 -14.17 -7.25
N VAL A 414 8.06 -14.89 -6.91
CA VAL A 414 6.94 -14.40 -6.10
C VAL A 414 6.50 -15.48 -5.12
N LEU A 415 6.25 -15.10 -3.88
CA LEU A 415 5.52 -15.89 -2.88
C LEU A 415 4.06 -15.44 -2.86
N LEU A 416 3.14 -16.35 -3.09
CA LEU A 416 1.70 -16.11 -3.00
C LEU A 416 1.09 -16.91 -1.85
N VAL A 417 0.50 -16.23 -0.90
CA VAL A 417 -0.25 -16.86 0.21
C VAL A 417 -1.72 -16.54 0.04
N ARG A 418 -2.56 -17.55 0.06
CA ARG A 418 -4.01 -17.43 0.02
C ARG A 418 -4.61 -17.84 1.35
N LEU A 419 -5.45 -17.02 1.90
CA LEU A 419 -6.23 -17.29 3.09
C LEU A 419 -7.70 -17.34 2.72
N GLU A 420 -8.38 -18.43 2.99
CA GLU A 420 -9.83 -18.53 2.80
C GLU A 420 -10.56 -17.49 3.68
N GLU A 421 -10.07 -17.31 4.92
CA GLU A 421 -10.54 -16.31 5.88
C GLU A 421 -9.35 -15.67 6.61
N PRO A 422 -9.46 -14.43 7.10
CA PRO A 422 -8.44 -13.81 7.91
C PRO A 422 -8.22 -14.58 9.22
N LEU A 423 -7.04 -14.42 9.84
CA LEU A 423 -6.76 -15.03 11.13
C LEU A 423 -7.49 -14.28 12.23
N ALA A 424 -8.26 -15.00 13.05
CA ALA A 424 -8.86 -14.44 14.26
C ALA A 424 -7.81 -14.30 15.38
N PRO A 425 -7.92 -13.29 16.25
CA PRO A 425 -7.07 -13.18 17.43
C PRO A 425 -7.31 -14.34 18.36
N PRO A 426 -6.27 -15.00 18.89
CA PRO A 426 -6.46 -16.02 19.91
C PRO A 426 -7.00 -15.38 21.20
N PRO A 427 -7.78 -16.10 22.01
CA PRO A 427 -8.36 -15.57 23.26
C PRO A 427 -7.31 -14.98 24.21
N GLU A 428 -6.14 -15.60 24.30
CA GLU A 428 -5.02 -15.16 25.14
C GLU A 428 -4.30 -13.91 24.61
N ALA A 429 -4.67 -13.46 23.42
CA ALA A 429 -4.14 -12.22 22.83
C ALA A 429 -4.63 -10.94 23.53
N ARG A 430 -5.47 -11.06 24.56
CA ARG A 430 -6.07 -9.92 25.25
C ARG A 430 -5.63 -9.84 26.72
N ILE A 431 -5.47 -8.60 27.19
CA ILE A 431 -5.42 -8.26 28.61
C ILE A 431 -6.63 -7.36 28.89
N GLY A 432 -7.67 -7.95 29.54
CA GLY A 432 -8.98 -7.31 29.63
C GLY A 432 -9.58 -7.14 28.23
N ASP A 433 -10.03 -5.93 27.89
CA ASP A 433 -10.61 -5.61 26.59
C ASP A 433 -9.57 -5.23 25.52
N ARG A 434 -8.27 -5.15 25.87
CA ARG A 434 -7.22 -4.69 24.98
C ARG A 434 -6.42 -5.85 24.41
N LEU A 435 -6.13 -5.77 23.10
CA LEU A 435 -5.22 -6.69 22.42
C LEU A 435 -3.75 -6.42 22.81
N LEU A 436 -2.94 -7.47 22.80
CA LEU A 436 -1.49 -7.32 22.91
C LEU A 436 -0.87 -6.82 21.59
N PRO A 437 0.22 -6.02 21.63
CA PRO A 437 0.86 -5.50 20.43
C PRO A 437 1.25 -6.56 19.41
N SER A 438 1.78 -7.70 19.87
CA SER A 438 2.14 -8.83 19.01
C SER A 438 0.92 -9.43 18.31
N ALA A 439 -0.19 -9.57 19.04
CA ALA A 439 -1.43 -10.10 18.48
C ALA A 439 -2.00 -9.22 17.37
N VAL A 440 -1.89 -7.91 17.53
CA VAL A 440 -2.32 -6.94 16.50
C VAL A 440 -1.60 -7.19 15.16
N LEU A 441 -0.29 -7.40 15.21
CA LEU A 441 0.50 -7.68 14.03
C LEU A 441 0.17 -9.05 13.43
N GLU A 442 0.06 -10.07 14.28
CA GLU A 442 -0.22 -11.45 13.89
C GLU A 442 -1.60 -11.64 13.25
N MET A 443 -2.58 -10.79 13.58
CA MET A 443 -3.92 -10.81 13.00
C MET A 443 -3.96 -10.28 11.57
N THR A 444 -3.05 -9.41 11.18
CA THR A 444 -3.04 -8.84 9.83
C THR A 444 -2.79 -9.95 8.81
N PRO A 445 -3.67 -10.19 7.83
CA PRO A 445 -3.51 -11.32 6.90
C PRO A 445 -2.13 -11.36 6.25
N GLY A 446 -1.61 -10.21 5.83
CA GLY A 446 -0.28 -10.09 5.23
C GLY A 446 0.87 -10.47 6.15
N PHE A 447 0.66 -10.63 7.46
CA PHE A 447 1.68 -11.16 8.36
C PHE A 447 2.07 -12.59 8.01
N VAL A 448 1.11 -13.38 7.53
CA VAL A 448 1.36 -14.78 7.14
C VAL A 448 2.37 -14.89 6.02
N SER A 449 2.20 -14.10 4.95
CA SER A 449 3.15 -14.10 3.83
C SER A 449 4.54 -13.59 4.26
N GLN A 450 4.59 -12.62 5.15
CA GLN A 450 5.85 -12.11 5.72
C GLN A 450 6.54 -13.13 6.62
N LEU A 451 5.77 -13.87 7.42
CA LEU A 451 6.29 -14.94 8.27
C LEU A 451 6.98 -16.03 7.44
N ILE A 452 6.31 -16.51 6.39
CA ILE A 452 6.85 -17.52 5.49
C ILE A 452 8.09 -16.99 4.77
N ALA A 453 8.03 -15.78 4.24
CA ALA A 453 9.17 -15.14 3.59
C ALA A 453 10.40 -15.07 4.52
N ARG A 454 10.20 -14.72 5.79
CA ARG A 454 11.27 -14.71 6.81
C ARG A 454 11.80 -16.11 7.10
N CYS A 455 10.92 -17.11 7.27
CA CYS A 455 11.34 -18.50 7.48
C CYS A 455 12.17 -19.04 6.32
N TRP A 456 11.89 -18.60 5.11
CA TRP A 456 12.65 -18.99 3.92
C TRP A 456 13.89 -18.11 3.68
N GLY A 457 13.99 -16.94 4.28
CA GLY A 457 14.97 -15.93 3.91
C GLY A 457 14.69 -15.32 2.52
N PHE A 458 13.42 -15.25 2.13
CA PHE A 458 12.97 -14.73 0.85
C PHE A 458 12.70 -13.24 0.93
N ALA A 459 13.50 -12.45 0.23
CA ALA A 459 13.40 -10.99 0.19
C ALA A 459 12.57 -10.44 -0.98
N GLY A 460 12.02 -11.32 -1.82
CA GLY A 460 11.20 -10.98 -2.98
C GLY A 460 9.77 -10.56 -2.63
N PRO A 461 8.91 -10.34 -3.63
CA PRO A 461 7.50 -10.05 -3.45
C PRO A 461 6.78 -11.19 -2.71
N ALA A 462 6.12 -10.90 -1.59
CA ALA A 462 5.28 -11.85 -0.86
C ALA A 462 3.86 -11.27 -0.76
N LEU A 463 2.97 -11.81 -1.57
CA LEU A 463 1.58 -11.39 -1.68
C LEU A 463 0.71 -12.19 -0.71
N CYS A 464 -0.29 -11.55 -0.13
CA CYS A 464 -1.33 -12.22 0.64
C CYS A 464 -2.70 -11.87 0.06
N LEU A 465 -3.48 -12.88 -0.26
CA LEU A 465 -4.86 -12.79 -0.71
C LEU A 465 -5.79 -13.34 0.35
N VAL A 466 -6.90 -12.66 0.58
CA VAL A 466 -7.98 -13.11 1.48
C VAL A 466 -9.26 -13.25 0.67
N GLY A 467 -9.96 -14.36 0.83
CA GLY A 467 -11.21 -14.67 0.17
C GLY A 467 -11.30 -16.13 -0.28
N ASN A 468 -12.49 -16.55 -0.70
CA ASN A 468 -12.78 -17.93 -1.04
C ASN A 468 -11.87 -18.41 -2.20
N PRO A 469 -11.04 -19.47 -2.01
CA PRO A 469 -10.13 -19.98 -3.02
C PRO A 469 -10.84 -20.64 -4.23
N ASN A 470 -12.14 -20.97 -4.10
CA ASN A 470 -12.92 -21.54 -5.20
C ASN A 470 -13.35 -20.52 -6.25
N VAL A 471 -13.03 -19.24 -6.06
CA VAL A 471 -13.22 -18.22 -7.08
C VAL A 471 -12.06 -18.29 -8.07
N SER A 472 -12.17 -19.25 -8.99
CA SER A 472 -11.13 -19.60 -9.96
C SER A 472 -10.84 -18.48 -10.97
N ASP A 473 -11.78 -17.54 -11.16
CA ASP A 473 -11.73 -16.69 -12.35
C ASP A 473 -10.80 -15.49 -12.20
N ALA A 474 -10.86 -14.75 -11.11
CA ALA A 474 -9.92 -13.61 -10.91
C ALA A 474 -8.54 -14.06 -10.39
N ALA A 475 -8.47 -15.16 -9.63
CA ALA A 475 -7.20 -15.72 -9.19
C ALA A 475 -6.55 -16.58 -10.29
N GLY A 476 -7.34 -17.17 -11.21
CA GLY A 476 -6.86 -17.81 -12.44
C GLY A 476 -6.20 -16.79 -13.36
N ASP A 477 -6.80 -15.61 -13.50
CA ASP A 477 -6.22 -14.50 -14.27
C ASP A 477 -4.92 -13.98 -13.62
N LEU A 478 -4.83 -13.92 -12.30
CA LEU A 478 -3.58 -13.58 -11.62
C LEU A 478 -2.56 -14.71 -11.74
N GLY A 479 -2.98 -15.99 -11.57
CA GLY A 479 -2.16 -17.15 -11.83
C GLY A 479 -1.64 -17.12 -13.25
N GLY A 480 -2.51 -16.97 -14.25
CA GLY A 480 -2.12 -16.84 -15.65
C GLY A 480 -1.24 -15.61 -15.94
N ALA A 481 -1.39 -14.50 -15.21
CA ALA A 481 -0.52 -13.34 -15.35
C ALA A 481 0.85 -13.53 -14.71
N LEU A 482 0.89 -14.32 -13.66
CA LEU A 482 2.12 -14.76 -12.99
C LEU A 482 2.69 -16.04 -13.62
N ASP A 483 1.91 -16.76 -14.43
CA ASP A 483 2.34 -17.90 -15.29
C ASP A 483 3.14 -17.45 -16.53
N ASP A 484 3.81 -16.29 -16.46
CA ASP A 484 4.90 -15.99 -17.39
C ASP A 484 5.88 -17.20 -17.32
N PRO A 485 6.14 -17.95 -18.40
CA PRO A 485 7.00 -19.13 -18.39
C PRO A 485 8.43 -18.88 -17.88
N GLY A 486 8.74 -17.63 -17.59
CA GLY A 486 9.98 -17.22 -16.93
C GLY A 486 9.84 -16.85 -15.45
N LEU A 487 8.63 -16.92 -14.85
CA LEU A 487 8.38 -16.50 -13.47
C LEU A 487 8.09 -17.74 -12.59
N VAL A 488 8.94 -17.99 -11.61
CA VAL A 488 8.74 -19.07 -10.65
C VAL A 488 7.92 -18.58 -9.48
N MET A 489 6.73 -19.15 -9.27
CA MET A 489 5.84 -18.80 -8.18
C MET A 489 5.76 -19.95 -7.16
N ALA A 490 5.95 -19.63 -5.88
CA ALA A 490 5.60 -20.53 -4.79
C ALA A 490 4.23 -20.10 -4.25
N GLN A 491 3.27 -21.03 -4.25
CA GLN A 491 1.92 -20.78 -3.75
C GLN A 491 1.61 -21.60 -2.52
N ILE A 492 0.98 -20.98 -1.54
CA ILE A 492 0.57 -21.62 -0.29
C ILE A 492 -0.88 -21.25 -0.02
N ASP A 493 -1.72 -22.26 0.11
CA ASP A 493 -3.14 -22.08 0.40
C ASP A 493 -3.44 -22.53 1.84
N LEU A 494 -4.04 -21.65 2.63
CA LEU A 494 -4.58 -21.95 3.96
C LEU A 494 -6.10 -22.06 3.84
N ARG A 495 -6.60 -23.29 3.86
CA ARG A 495 -8.01 -23.62 3.68
C ARG A 495 -8.69 -23.92 5.01
N GLY A 496 -9.98 -23.58 5.12
CA GLY A 496 -10.78 -23.79 6.31
C GLY A 496 -10.66 -22.65 7.32
N THR A 497 -11.26 -22.84 8.49
CA THR A 497 -11.45 -21.80 9.51
C THR A 497 -10.80 -22.20 10.84
N GLY A 498 -10.44 -21.20 11.66
CA GLY A 498 -9.88 -21.41 13.00
C GLY A 498 -8.52 -22.13 13.00
N ASP A 499 -8.23 -22.86 14.08
CA ASP A 499 -6.94 -23.51 14.30
C ASP A 499 -6.74 -24.82 13.52
N LYS A 500 -7.79 -25.34 12.85
CA LYS A 500 -7.79 -26.58 12.07
C LYS A 500 -7.58 -26.38 10.58
N ARG A 501 -6.97 -25.25 10.20
CA ARG A 501 -6.70 -24.96 8.79
C ARG A 501 -5.75 -25.98 8.19
N GLU A 502 -6.10 -26.42 6.99
CA GLU A 502 -5.20 -27.18 6.12
C GLU A 502 -4.23 -26.24 5.42
N VAL A 503 -2.97 -26.60 5.39
CA VAL A 503 -1.92 -25.86 4.66
C VAL A 503 -1.51 -26.68 3.45
N VAL A 504 -1.75 -26.15 2.26
CA VAL A 504 -1.39 -26.80 0.99
C VAL A 504 -0.20 -26.05 0.38
N TRP A 505 0.92 -26.74 0.25
CA TRP A 505 2.16 -26.23 -0.32
C TRP A 505 2.23 -26.63 -1.80
N ASN A 506 2.15 -25.63 -2.69
CA ASN A 506 2.28 -25.80 -4.13
C ASN A 506 3.57 -25.08 -4.57
N ASN A 507 4.63 -25.85 -4.72
CA ASN A 507 5.97 -25.37 -5.09
C ASN A 507 6.26 -25.59 -6.57
#